data_7a82d8d1d349591e9be19fbe193f2b96
#
_entry.id   7a82d8d1d349591e9be19fbe193f2b96
#
_cell.length_a   1.000
_cell.length_b   1.000
_cell.length_c   1.000
_cell.angle_alpha   90.00
_cell.angle_beta   90.00
_cell.angle_gamma   90.00
#
_symmetry.space_group_name_H-M   'P 1'
#
loop_
_entity.id
_entity.type
_entity.pdbx_description
1 polymer ?
#
loop_
_entity_poly.entity_id
_entity_poly.type
_entity_poly.pdbx_seq_one_letter_code
_entity_poly.pdbx_strand_id
1 'polypeptide(L)'
;MKKFYITTPVYYVNDVPHIGHTYTTIAADVLARWHRELGEEVFFLTGTDEHGAKIETKAKEMKLEPKQYADKIADAFKEAWQELNISHDGFLRTTGEAHIKAVQKALRFMHDKGDIYLSKYEGLYCRGCEQYKSERDLIDGMCQDHKIAPEKMSEECYTFKLSKYQDELLEKIKNDELQILPLNRKNEIVSFYEKEGLADVSFSRKNVNWGIPIPWDKSHTVYVWADAFLNYLTGLGWDGATPFNKGGKGDLKFWPPSVQLMSKDILRVHATIWPAMLLSLGLPLPKKIFIHGYFQVNGQKMGKSLGNAIAPSDLIKKYGVDAARYLIMGATAFGHDGDISWEKFNDKYNADLANGLGNLAARVSNLLETNKIGLDLEVGSDKKLIKKYAENMQAFKFDEALKILWEKLRAGDTVLSD
;
A
#
# COMPACT_ATOMS: atom_id res chain seq x y z
N MET A 1 22.34 -12.79 -7.05
CA MET A 1 21.95 -11.48 -6.47
C MET A 1 20.73 -11.69 -5.59
N LYS A 2 20.69 -11.07 -4.41
CA LYS A 2 19.49 -11.13 -3.55
C LYS A 2 18.37 -10.33 -4.20
N LYS A 3 17.13 -10.82 -4.13
CA LYS A 3 15.95 -10.21 -4.75
C LYS A 3 15.08 -9.57 -3.71
N PHE A 4 14.56 -8.40 -4.04
CA PHE A 4 13.64 -7.65 -3.19
C PHE A 4 12.42 -7.22 -3.99
N TYR A 5 11.27 -7.77 -3.65
CA TYR A 5 9.99 -7.39 -4.22
C TYR A 5 9.17 -6.62 -3.20
N ILE A 6 8.86 -5.37 -3.52
CA ILE A 6 8.06 -4.49 -2.68
C ILE A 6 6.82 -4.01 -3.43
N THR A 7 5.70 -3.94 -2.73
CA THR A 7 4.45 -3.45 -3.31
C THR A 7 3.76 -2.43 -2.42
N THR A 8 3.08 -1.48 -3.05
CA THR A 8 1.94 -0.78 -2.43
C THR A 8 0.65 -1.58 -2.70
N PRO A 9 -0.50 -1.23 -2.10
CA PRO A 9 -1.79 -1.64 -2.66
C PRO A 9 -1.98 -1.03 -4.05
N VAL A 10 -2.85 -1.62 -4.86
CA VAL A 10 -3.45 -0.89 -5.98
C VAL A 10 -4.46 0.11 -5.42
N TYR A 11 -4.37 1.36 -5.85
CA TYR A 11 -5.18 2.45 -5.30
C TYR A 11 -6.53 2.55 -6.00
N TYR A 12 -7.60 2.61 -5.20
CA TYR A 12 -8.96 2.67 -5.73
C TYR A 12 -9.22 4.02 -6.40
N VAL A 13 -9.61 3.99 -7.68
CA VAL A 13 -9.76 5.20 -8.52
C VAL A 13 -11.07 5.95 -8.28
N ASN A 14 -11.54 5.98 -7.04
CA ASN A 14 -12.72 6.74 -6.66
C ASN A 14 -12.47 8.25 -6.54
N ASP A 15 -11.21 8.67 -6.48
CA ASP A 15 -10.75 10.07 -6.48
C ASP A 15 -9.26 10.17 -6.84
N VAL A 16 -8.78 11.40 -7.10
CA VAL A 16 -7.36 11.69 -7.36
C VAL A 16 -6.47 11.43 -6.12
N PRO A 17 -5.15 11.21 -6.32
CA PRO A 17 -4.25 10.93 -5.20
C PRO A 17 -4.22 12.05 -4.15
N HIS A 18 -4.05 11.66 -2.90
CA HIS A 18 -3.85 12.54 -1.75
C HIS A 18 -2.65 12.06 -0.93
N ILE A 19 -2.24 12.85 0.06
CA ILE A 19 -1.04 12.59 0.86
C ILE A 19 -1.04 11.20 1.55
N GLY A 20 -2.20 10.60 1.83
CA GLY A 20 -2.28 9.24 2.37
C GLY A 20 -1.75 8.18 1.39
N HIS A 21 -2.11 8.28 0.10
CA HIS A 21 -1.55 7.42 -0.95
C HIS A 21 -0.05 7.67 -1.13
N THR A 22 0.33 8.96 -1.09
CA THR A 22 1.72 9.41 -1.22
C THR A 22 2.61 8.85 -0.11
N TYR A 23 2.11 8.78 1.12
CA TYR A 23 2.86 8.25 2.27
C TYR A 23 3.30 6.80 2.06
N THR A 24 2.36 5.93 1.69
CA THR A 24 2.66 4.53 1.37
C THR A 24 3.66 4.42 0.22
N THR A 25 3.43 5.21 -0.85
CA THR A 25 4.22 5.10 -2.09
C THR A 25 5.64 5.62 -1.91
N ILE A 26 5.83 6.73 -1.18
CA ILE A 26 7.18 7.25 -0.87
C ILE A 26 7.92 6.27 0.05
N ALA A 27 7.25 5.68 1.05
CA ALA A 27 7.89 4.69 1.91
C ALA A 27 8.36 3.46 1.12
N ALA A 28 7.55 2.98 0.16
CA ALA A 28 7.94 1.90 -0.74
C ALA A 28 9.12 2.30 -1.63
N ASP A 29 9.11 3.53 -2.17
CA ASP A 29 10.18 4.05 -3.01
C ASP A 29 11.50 4.22 -2.24
N VAL A 30 11.44 4.71 -1.01
CA VAL A 30 12.62 4.82 -0.13
C VAL A 30 13.25 3.44 0.12
N LEU A 31 12.45 2.42 0.41
CA LEU A 31 12.94 1.06 0.59
C LEU A 31 13.49 0.47 -0.72
N ALA A 32 12.78 0.68 -1.84
CA ALA A 32 13.24 0.20 -3.14
C ALA A 32 14.61 0.80 -3.52
N ARG A 33 14.78 2.12 -3.35
CA ARG A 33 16.06 2.81 -3.58
C ARG A 33 17.15 2.28 -2.65
N TRP A 34 16.85 2.16 -1.36
CA TRP A 34 17.81 1.63 -0.39
C TRP A 34 18.29 0.22 -0.72
N HIS A 35 17.39 -0.69 -1.11
CA HIS A 35 17.77 -2.04 -1.53
C HIS A 35 18.56 -2.06 -2.84
N ARG A 36 18.28 -1.13 -3.78
CA ARG A 36 19.11 -0.95 -4.99
C ARG A 36 20.51 -0.49 -4.65
N GLU A 37 20.68 0.45 -3.72
CA GLU A 37 21.99 0.90 -3.23
C GLU A 37 22.78 -0.23 -2.54
N LEU A 38 22.09 -1.20 -1.94
CA LEU A 38 22.71 -2.42 -1.41
C LEU A 38 23.11 -3.44 -2.49
N GLY A 39 22.90 -3.14 -3.77
CA GLY A 39 23.18 -4.03 -4.90
C GLY A 39 22.21 -5.18 -5.06
N GLU A 40 20.99 -5.11 -4.48
CA GLU A 40 19.96 -6.12 -4.65
C GLU A 40 19.18 -5.90 -5.96
N GLU A 41 18.66 -6.97 -6.55
CA GLU A 41 17.73 -6.91 -7.69
C GLU A 41 16.35 -6.57 -7.14
N VAL A 42 15.84 -5.37 -7.45
CA VAL A 42 14.58 -4.84 -6.88
C VAL A 42 13.49 -4.79 -7.92
N PHE A 43 12.27 -5.16 -7.52
CA PHE A 43 11.04 -4.88 -8.28
C PHE A 43 10.06 -4.15 -7.37
N PHE A 44 9.67 -2.94 -7.75
CA PHE A 44 8.68 -2.13 -7.04
C PHE A 44 7.40 -2.02 -7.87
N LEU A 45 6.31 -2.62 -7.36
CA LEU A 45 4.98 -2.60 -7.98
C LEU A 45 4.05 -1.65 -7.24
N THR A 46 3.36 -0.83 -8.01
CA THR A 46 2.19 -0.03 -7.61
C THR A 46 1.12 -0.10 -8.69
N GLY A 47 0.00 0.59 -8.52
CA GLY A 47 -1.04 0.57 -9.54
C GLY A 47 -2.38 1.10 -9.07
N THR A 48 -3.42 0.85 -9.87
CA THR A 48 -4.79 1.30 -9.63
C THR A 48 -5.78 0.15 -9.66
N ASP A 49 -6.72 0.17 -8.70
CA ASP A 49 -7.90 -0.68 -8.64
C ASP A 49 -9.08 0.07 -9.26
N GLU A 50 -9.62 -0.48 -10.36
CA GLU A 50 -10.45 0.29 -11.30
C GLU A 50 -11.86 -0.28 -11.48
N HIS A 51 -12.22 -1.36 -10.80
CA HIS A 51 -13.55 -1.96 -10.88
C HIS A 51 -14.40 -1.64 -9.65
N GLY A 52 -15.72 -1.89 -9.77
CA GLY A 52 -16.67 -1.79 -8.66
C GLY A 52 -17.75 -0.74 -8.83
N ALA A 53 -18.80 -0.84 -8.01
CA ALA A 53 -19.99 -0.01 -8.09
C ALA A 53 -19.73 1.48 -7.84
N LYS A 54 -18.74 1.81 -6.99
CA LYS A 54 -18.38 3.22 -6.74
C LYS A 54 -17.83 3.91 -7.97
N ILE A 55 -16.99 3.20 -8.75
CA ILE A 55 -16.42 3.75 -9.98
C ILE A 55 -17.54 3.99 -11.00
N GLU A 56 -18.45 3.04 -11.15
CA GLU A 56 -19.63 3.19 -12.01
C GLU A 56 -20.48 4.43 -11.59
N THR A 57 -20.70 4.58 -10.28
CA THR A 57 -21.44 5.73 -9.72
C THR A 57 -20.73 7.06 -10.01
N LYS A 58 -19.41 7.13 -9.76
CA LYS A 58 -18.61 8.33 -10.01
C LYS A 58 -18.53 8.70 -11.49
N ALA A 59 -18.37 7.72 -12.36
CA ALA A 59 -18.42 7.92 -13.81
C ALA A 59 -19.75 8.52 -14.24
N LYS A 60 -20.87 7.98 -13.75
CA LYS A 60 -22.22 8.49 -14.03
C LYS A 60 -22.42 9.94 -13.53
N GLU A 61 -21.94 10.26 -12.31
CA GLU A 61 -21.96 11.63 -11.78
C GLU A 61 -21.22 12.61 -12.70
N MET A 62 -20.12 12.16 -13.30
CA MET A 62 -19.30 12.95 -14.22
C MET A 62 -19.73 12.86 -15.69
N LYS A 63 -20.79 12.11 -16.00
CA LYS A 63 -21.28 11.86 -17.37
C LYS A 63 -20.21 11.22 -18.26
N LEU A 64 -19.44 10.29 -17.71
CA LEU A 64 -18.40 9.53 -18.40
C LEU A 64 -18.76 8.04 -18.37
N GLU A 65 -18.20 7.29 -19.34
CA GLU A 65 -18.16 5.84 -19.23
C GLU A 65 -17.19 5.42 -18.11
N PRO A 66 -17.45 4.33 -17.37
CA PRO A 66 -16.59 3.88 -16.26
C PRO A 66 -15.13 3.75 -16.65
N LYS A 67 -14.82 3.23 -17.84
CA LYS A 67 -13.46 3.12 -18.35
C LYS A 67 -12.78 4.49 -18.54
N GLN A 68 -13.49 5.46 -19.10
CA GLN A 68 -12.96 6.82 -19.30
C GLN A 68 -12.67 7.50 -17.95
N TYR A 69 -13.55 7.32 -16.99
CA TYR A 69 -13.33 7.83 -15.63
C TYR A 69 -12.10 7.17 -14.99
N ALA A 70 -12.00 5.84 -15.04
CA ALA A 70 -10.86 5.10 -14.52
C ALA A 70 -9.55 5.51 -15.19
N ASP A 71 -9.54 5.70 -16.52
CA ASP A 71 -8.37 6.18 -17.26
C ASP A 71 -7.89 7.54 -16.73
N LYS A 72 -8.83 8.49 -16.61
CA LYS A 72 -8.53 9.84 -16.11
C LYS A 72 -7.92 9.83 -14.72
N ILE A 73 -8.45 9.02 -13.80
CA ILE A 73 -7.93 8.98 -12.42
C ILE A 73 -6.60 8.20 -12.36
N ALA A 74 -6.48 7.11 -13.12
CA ALA A 74 -5.21 6.37 -13.20
C ALA A 74 -4.07 7.24 -13.75
N ASP A 75 -4.34 8.09 -14.72
CA ASP A 75 -3.35 9.03 -15.25
C ASP A 75 -2.97 10.09 -14.19
N ALA A 76 -3.92 10.59 -13.39
CA ALA A 76 -3.60 11.47 -12.26
C ALA A 76 -2.69 10.79 -11.20
N PHE A 77 -2.84 9.48 -10.96
CA PHE A 77 -1.91 8.74 -10.12
C PHE A 77 -0.51 8.64 -10.72
N LYS A 78 -0.41 8.34 -12.02
CA LYS A 78 0.89 8.28 -12.72
C LYS A 78 1.60 9.62 -12.71
N GLU A 79 0.88 10.71 -13.01
CA GLU A 79 1.40 12.08 -12.96
C GLU A 79 1.94 12.41 -11.56
N ALA A 80 1.17 12.15 -10.51
CA ALA A 80 1.60 12.38 -9.14
C ALA A 80 2.85 11.57 -8.76
N TRP A 81 2.95 10.30 -9.22
CA TRP A 81 4.15 9.48 -8.99
C TRP A 81 5.36 9.99 -9.79
N GLN A 82 5.15 10.48 -10.99
CA GLN A 82 6.20 11.12 -11.80
C GLN A 82 6.69 12.41 -11.13
N GLU A 83 5.78 13.31 -10.71
CA GLU A 83 6.12 14.54 -10.01
C GLU A 83 6.87 14.28 -8.70
N LEU A 84 6.56 13.21 -7.98
CA LEU A 84 7.24 12.79 -6.75
C LEU A 84 8.53 12.00 -7.00
N ASN A 85 8.93 11.81 -8.25
CA ASN A 85 10.12 11.02 -8.62
C ASN A 85 10.08 9.60 -8.03
N ILE A 86 8.93 8.93 -8.10
CA ILE A 86 8.75 7.55 -7.64
C ILE A 86 9.37 6.58 -8.66
N SER A 87 10.25 5.70 -8.19
CA SER A 87 11.05 4.79 -9.02
C SER A 87 10.44 3.39 -9.15
N HIS A 88 9.10 3.30 -9.30
CA HIS A 88 8.43 2.01 -9.51
C HIS A 88 8.86 1.36 -10.83
N ASP A 89 8.95 0.03 -10.84
CA ASP A 89 9.27 -0.77 -12.01
C ASP A 89 8.01 -1.21 -12.76
N GLY A 90 6.88 -1.34 -12.04
CA GLY A 90 5.58 -1.69 -12.60
C GLY A 90 4.45 -0.79 -12.09
N PHE A 91 3.56 -0.40 -13.00
CA PHE A 91 2.28 0.25 -12.67
C PHE A 91 1.16 -0.60 -13.26
N LEU A 92 0.49 -1.38 -12.40
CA LEU A 92 -0.59 -2.26 -12.84
C LEU A 92 -1.93 -1.50 -12.81
N ARG A 93 -2.75 -1.79 -13.82
CA ARG A 93 -4.17 -1.39 -13.87
C ARG A 93 -5.04 -2.63 -13.89
N THR A 94 -6.03 -2.73 -12.99
CA THR A 94 -6.89 -3.92 -12.93
C THR A 94 -7.79 -4.07 -14.16
N THR A 95 -8.03 -2.98 -14.91
CA THR A 95 -8.71 -3.03 -16.22
C THR A 95 -7.82 -3.54 -17.37
N GLY A 96 -6.56 -3.85 -17.11
CA GLY A 96 -5.66 -4.40 -18.12
C GLY A 96 -6.08 -5.80 -18.59
N GLU A 97 -6.09 -6.04 -19.88
CA GLU A 97 -6.59 -7.30 -20.48
C GLU A 97 -5.85 -8.55 -19.95
N ALA A 98 -4.53 -8.44 -19.76
CA ALA A 98 -3.73 -9.53 -19.21
C ALA A 98 -4.13 -9.87 -17.77
N HIS A 99 -4.38 -8.84 -16.95
CA HIS A 99 -4.86 -8.99 -15.58
C HIS A 99 -6.23 -9.66 -15.54
N ILE A 100 -7.19 -9.15 -16.31
CA ILE A 100 -8.54 -9.72 -16.41
C ILE A 100 -8.51 -11.21 -16.75
N LYS A 101 -7.73 -11.59 -17.77
CA LYS A 101 -7.57 -13.00 -18.17
C LYS A 101 -6.96 -13.87 -17.08
N ALA A 102 -5.97 -13.35 -16.36
CA ALA A 102 -5.32 -14.06 -15.27
C ALA A 102 -6.27 -14.24 -14.07
N VAL A 103 -7.03 -13.21 -13.71
CA VAL A 103 -8.08 -13.28 -12.67
C VAL A 103 -9.10 -14.36 -13.02
N GLN A 104 -9.62 -14.37 -14.24
CA GLN A 104 -10.60 -15.37 -14.68
C GLN A 104 -10.06 -16.79 -14.60
N LYS A 105 -8.80 -17.03 -14.99
CA LYS A 105 -8.16 -18.35 -14.87
C LYS A 105 -7.97 -18.77 -13.42
N ALA A 106 -7.51 -17.85 -12.55
CA ALA A 106 -7.32 -18.12 -11.13
C ALA A 106 -8.64 -18.50 -10.44
N LEU A 107 -9.70 -17.73 -10.70
CA LEU A 107 -11.02 -18.03 -10.16
C LEU A 107 -11.57 -19.35 -10.68
N ARG A 108 -11.40 -19.67 -11.97
CA ARG A 108 -11.78 -20.97 -12.53
C ARG A 108 -11.08 -22.11 -11.81
N PHE A 109 -9.76 -22.00 -11.59
CA PHE A 109 -9.00 -23.01 -10.87
C PHE A 109 -9.53 -23.21 -9.44
N MET A 110 -9.77 -22.12 -8.69
CA MET A 110 -10.35 -22.19 -7.33
C MET A 110 -11.76 -22.78 -7.31
N HIS A 111 -12.57 -22.49 -8.34
CA HIS A 111 -13.91 -23.05 -8.49
C HIS A 111 -13.84 -24.55 -8.79
N ASP A 112 -13.03 -24.98 -9.76
CA ASP A 112 -12.89 -26.39 -10.14
C ASP A 112 -12.30 -27.24 -9.01
N LYS A 113 -11.48 -26.63 -8.13
CA LYS A 113 -10.99 -27.22 -6.87
C LYS A 113 -12.09 -27.33 -5.79
N GLY A 114 -13.22 -26.66 -5.96
CA GLY A 114 -14.33 -26.63 -5.02
C GLY A 114 -14.12 -25.65 -3.86
N ASP A 115 -13.20 -24.70 -3.98
CA ASP A 115 -12.98 -23.62 -3.01
C ASP A 115 -13.91 -22.43 -3.26
N ILE A 116 -14.54 -22.35 -4.44
CA ILE A 116 -15.62 -21.41 -4.74
C ILE A 116 -16.87 -22.20 -5.06
N TYR A 117 -18.00 -21.83 -4.46
CA TYR A 117 -19.29 -22.48 -4.63
C TYR A 117 -20.44 -21.48 -4.69
N LEU A 118 -21.55 -21.86 -5.34
CA LEU A 118 -22.74 -21.05 -5.37
C LEU A 118 -23.48 -21.12 -4.03
N SER A 119 -23.81 -19.97 -3.47
CA SER A 119 -24.58 -19.86 -2.23
C SER A 119 -25.57 -18.71 -2.28
N LYS A 120 -26.48 -18.68 -1.33
CA LYS A 120 -27.33 -17.53 -1.06
C LYS A 120 -26.75 -16.81 0.15
N TYR A 121 -26.28 -15.59 -0.06
CA TYR A 121 -25.74 -14.77 1.01
C TYR A 121 -26.81 -13.79 1.51
N GLU A 122 -27.01 -13.77 2.81
CA GLU A 122 -27.89 -12.81 3.48
C GLU A 122 -27.10 -12.05 4.54
N GLY A 123 -27.14 -10.74 4.50
CA GLY A 123 -26.38 -9.93 5.44
C GLY A 123 -26.62 -8.43 5.33
N LEU A 124 -25.94 -7.69 6.20
CA LEU A 124 -25.96 -6.23 6.24
C LEU A 124 -24.88 -5.69 5.32
N TYR A 125 -25.25 -5.13 4.18
CA TYR A 125 -24.30 -4.63 3.18
C TYR A 125 -24.07 -3.12 3.32
N CYS A 126 -22.83 -2.73 3.56
CA CYS A 126 -22.43 -1.33 3.57
C CYS A 126 -21.96 -0.90 2.17
N ARG A 127 -22.73 -0.04 1.50
CA ARG A 127 -22.37 0.50 0.18
C ARG A 127 -21.05 1.30 0.21
N GLY A 128 -20.77 1.96 1.32
CA GLY A 128 -19.53 2.72 1.48
C GLY A 128 -18.28 1.85 1.52
N CYS A 129 -18.32 0.70 2.20
CA CYS A 129 -17.23 -0.28 2.24
C CYS A 129 -17.23 -1.22 1.03
N GLU A 130 -18.37 -1.32 0.30
CA GLU A 130 -18.64 -2.39 -0.67
C GLU A 130 -18.47 -3.80 -0.06
N GLN A 131 -18.87 -3.94 1.23
CA GLN A 131 -18.68 -5.17 2.01
C GLN A 131 -19.92 -5.47 2.85
N TYR A 132 -20.16 -6.76 3.06
CA TYR A 132 -21.06 -7.20 4.11
C TYR A 132 -20.42 -6.95 5.47
N LYS A 133 -21.24 -6.53 6.43
CA LYS A 133 -20.87 -6.25 7.83
C LYS A 133 -21.63 -7.19 8.74
N SER A 134 -20.99 -7.62 9.80
CA SER A 134 -21.66 -8.25 10.93
C SER A 134 -22.26 -7.17 11.84
N GLU A 135 -23.20 -7.51 12.69
CA GLU A 135 -23.74 -6.58 13.69
C GLU A 135 -22.66 -5.98 14.59
N ARG A 136 -21.59 -6.74 14.86
CA ARG A 136 -20.43 -6.30 15.65
C ARG A 136 -19.55 -5.25 14.97
N ASP A 137 -19.61 -5.18 13.64
CA ASP A 137 -18.90 -4.15 12.86
C ASP A 137 -19.63 -2.81 12.85
N LEU A 138 -20.77 -2.72 13.55
CA LEU A 138 -21.61 -1.53 13.62
C LEU A 138 -21.51 -0.87 15.00
N ILE A 139 -21.57 0.46 15.01
CA ILE A 139 -21.79 1.26 16.22
C ILE A 139 -23.11 1.98 16.03
N ASP A 140 -24.06 1.79 16.97
CA ASP A 140 -25.41 2.34 16.90
C ASP A 140 -26.12 2.00 15.58
N GLY A 141 -25.91 0.78 15.06
CA GLY A 141 -26.49 0.31 13.81
C GLY A 141 -25.85 0.89 12.54
N MET A 142 -24.78 1.69 12.66
CA MET A 142 -24.09 2.32 11.54
C MET A 142 -22.70 1.73 11.31
N CYS A 143 -22.28 1.68 10.06
CA CYS A 143 -20.90 1.34 9.68
C CYS A 143 -19.92 2.34 10.31
N GLN A 144 -18.91 1.85 11.01
CA GLN A 144 -17.92 2.67 11.72
C GLN A 144 -17.15 3.61 10.77
N ASP A 145 -16.84 3.15 9.55
CA ASP A 145 -16.04 3.88 8.58
C ASP A 145 -16.83 4.97 7.85
N HIS A 146 -18.09 4.65 7.47
CA HIS A 146 -18.87 5.50 6.59
C HIS A 146 -20.05 6.21 7.28
N LYS A 147 -20.35 5.86 8.53
CA LYS A 147 -21.46 6.44 9.33
C LYS A 147 -22.82 6.35 8.62
N ILE A 148 -23.02 5.28 7.85
CA ILE A 148 -24.29 4.95 7.18
C ILE A 148 -24.82 3.61 7.71
N ALA A 149 -26.13 3.47 7.78
CA ALA A 149 -26.78 2.20 8.12
C ALA A 149 -26.63 1.22 6.94
N PRO A 150 -26.09 0.01 7.15
CA PRO A 150 -26.07 -1.00 6.12
C PRO A 150 -27.47 -1.50 5.76
N GLU A 151 -27.66 -1.87 4.51
CA GLU A 151 -28.91 -2.41 4.00
C GLU A 151 -28.94 -3.93 4.15
N LYS A 152 -30.08 -4.50 4.54
CA LYS A 152 -30.27 -5.96 4.46
C LYS A 152 -30.35 -6.36 3.00
N MET A 153 -29.40 -7.17 2.57
CA MET A 153 -29.35 -7.72 1.21
C MET A 153 -29.37 -9.24 1.27
N SER A 154 -30.08 -9.83 0.33
CA SER A 154 -30.07 -11.27 0.07
C SER A 154 -29.81 -11.44 -1.42
N GLU A 155 -28.68 -12.02 -1.77
CA GLU A 155 -28.35 -12.30 -3.17
C GLU A 155 -27.70 -13.69 -3.32
N GLU A 156 -27.97 -14.31 -4.45
CA GLU A 156 -27.22 -15.47 -4.90
C GLU A 156 -25.83 -15.01 -5.34
N CYS A 157 -24.79 -15.64 -4.82
CA CYS A 157 -23.41 -15.27 -5.12
C CYS A 157 -22.49 -16.48 -5.09
N TYR A 158 -21.37 -16.37 -5.76
CA TYR A 158 -20.26 -17.31 -5.64
C TYR A 158 -19.44 -16.94 -4.40
N THR A 159 -19.30 -17.91 -3.51
CA THR A 159 -18.68 -17.74 -2.18
C THR A 159 -17.39 -18.53 -2.11
N PHE A 160 -16.33 -17.89 -1.61
CA PHE A 160 -15.03 -18.49 -1.36
C PHE A 160 -14.98 -19.09 0.05
N LYS A 161 -14.53 -20.35 0.16
CA LYS A 161 -14.36 -21.09 1.42
C LYS A 161 -13.20 -20.56 2.25
N LEU A 162 -13.31 -19.31 2.73
CA LEU A 162 -12.27 -18.67 3.51
C LEU A 162 -12.03 -19.40 4.85
N SER A 163 -13.11 -19.87 5.47
CA SER A 163 -13.06 -20.62 6.76
C SER A 163 -12.17 -21.86 6.68
N LYS A 164 -12.08 -22.51 5.53
CA LYS A 164 -11.22 -23.70 5.29
C LYS A 164 -9.75 -23.44 5.61
N TYR A 165 -9.28 -22.20 5.44
CA TYR A 165 -7.87 -21.82 5.56
C TYR A 165 -7.52 -21.20 6.91
N GLN A 166 -8.48 -21.11 7.83
CA GLN A 166 -8.33 -20.42 9.11
C GLN A 166 -7.14 -20.92 9.94
N ASP A 167 -7.13 -22.21 10.25
CA ASP A 167 -6.16 -22.78 11.18
C ASP A 167 -4.73 -22.71 10.60
N GLU A 168 -4.58 -23.03 9.31
CA GLU A 168 -3.30 -22.95 8.62
C GLU A 168 -2.76 -21.52 8.61
N LEU A 169 -3.61 -20.53 8.31
CA LEU A 169 -3.20 -19.12 8.28
C LEU A 169 -2.85 -18.60 9.67
N LEU A 170 -3.64 -18.95 10.69
CA LEU A 170 -3.36 -18.55 12.06
C LEU A 170 -2.01 -19.09 12.53
N GLU A 171 -1.70 -20.37 12.23
CA GLU A 171 -0.41 -20.97 12.55
C GLU A 171 0.74 -20.23 11.84
N LYS A 172 0.62 -20.00 10.52
CA LYS A 172 1.63 -19.28 9.73
C LYS A 172 1.88 -17.86 10.22
N ILE A 173 0.84 -17.15 10.66
CA ILE A 173 0.97 -15.80 11.24
C ILE A 173 1.65 -15.87 12.62
N LYS A 174 1.26 -16.83 13.48
CA LYS A 174 1.88 -17.00 14.82
C LYS A 174 3.37 -17.30 14.70
N ASN A 175 3.75 -18.15 13.76
CA ASN A 175 5.13 -18.60 13.54
C ASN A 175 5.98 -17.65 12.66
N ASP A 176 5.42 -16.48 12.27
CA ASP A 176 6.08 -15.48 11.39
C ASP A 176 6.45 -16.01 9.99
N GLU A 177 5.82 -17.09 9.50
CA GLU A 177 5.90 -17.49 8.10
C GLU A 177 5.22 -16.44 7.20
N LEU A 178 4.13 -15.85 7.68
CA LEU A 178 3.57 -14.59 7.20
C LEU A 178 3.75 -13.55 8.30
N GLN A 179 4.81 -12.76 8.22
CA GLN A 179 5.12 -11.76 9.22
C GLN A 179 4.22 -10.52 9.07
N ILE A 180 3.46 -10.17 10.11
CA ILE A 180 2.65 -8.95 10.16
C ILE A 180 3.34 -7.95 11.11
N LEU A 181 3.60 -6.75 10.62
CA LEU A 181 4.27 -5.68 11.35
C LEU A 181 3.45 -4.39 11.33
N PRO A 182 3.59 -3.55 12.37
CA PRO A 182 4.26 -3.78 13.65
C PRO A 182 3.52 -4.80 14.54
N LEU A 183 4.12 -5.20 15.65
CA LEU A 183 3.64 -6.28 16.52
C LEU A 183 2.18 -6.10 17.00
N ASN A 184 1.76 -4.87 17.29
CA ASN A 184 0.38 -4.59 17.68
C ASN A 184 -0.62 -4.98 16.59
N ARG A 185 -0.25 -4.89 15.31
CA ARG A 185 -1.07 -5.31 14.17
C ARG A 185 -1.12 -6.83 14.03
N LYS A 186 0.00 -7.53 14.29
CA LYS A 186 -0.01 -8.99 14.41
C LYS A 186 -0.97 -9.43 15.51
N ASN A 187 -0.88 -8.81 16.70
CA ASN A 187 -1.75 -9.15 17.83
C ASN A 187 -3.24 -8.89 17.54
N GLU A 188 -3.55 -7.79 16.82
CA GLU A 188 -4.91 -7.48 16.36
C GLU A 188 -5.46 -8.62 15.49
N ILE A 189 -4.68 -9.06 14.49
CA ILE A 189 -5.10 -10.14 13.60
C ILE A 189 -5.19 -11.48 14.29
N VAL A 190 -4.23 -11.85 15.12
CA VAL A 190 -4.31 -13.10 15.91
C VAL A 190 -5.55 -13.10 16.80
N SER A 191 -5.83 -11.99 17.51
CA SER A 191 -7.04 -11.85 18.32
C SER A 191 -8.32 -11.95 17.50
N PHE A 192 -8.34 -11.40 16.28
CA PHE A 192 -9.46 -11.54 15.35
C PHE A 192 -9.71 -13.02 14.99
N TYR A 193 -8.67 -13.74 14.58
CA TYR A 193 -8.79 -15.18 14.26
C TYR A 193 -9.29 -16.01 15.42
N GLU A 194 -8.79 -15.75 16.65
CA GLU A 194 -9.13 -16.54 17.83
C GLU A 194 -10.53 -16.25 18.39
N LYS A 195 -10.99 -15.01 18.28
CA LYS A 195 -12.27 -14.59 18.88
C LYS A 195 -13.45 -14.63 17.90
N GLU A 196 -13.21 -14.28 16.65
CA GLU A 196 -14.26 -14.13 15.64
C GLU A 196 -14.22 -15.28 14.63
N GLY A 197 -13.03 -15.76 14.30
CA GLY A 197 -12.81 -16.75 13.24
C GLY A 197 -13.06 -16.18 11.84
N LEU A 198 -12.88 -17.04 10.85
CA LEU A 198 -13.11 -16.71 9.45
C LEU A 198 -14.43 -17.30 8.97
N ALA A 199 -15.30 -16.45 8.45
CA ALA A 199 -16.49 -16.87 7.70
C ALA A 199 -16.18 -16.86 6.20
N ASP A 200 -16.88 -17.73 5.47
CA ASP A 200 -16.82 -17.75 4.01
C ASP A 200 -17.28 -16.41 3.43
N VAL A 201 -16.65 -15.97 2.36
CA VAL A 201 -16.83 -14.61 1.81
C VAL A 201 -17.32 -14.64 0.37
N SER A 202 -18.27 -13.77 0.04
CA SER A 202 -18.77 -13.64 -1.32
C SER A 202 -17.71 -13.08 -2.27
N PHE A 203 -17.44 -13.81 -3.37
CA PHE A 203 -16.49 -13.47 -4.43
C PHE A 203 -17.17 -12.95 -5.70
N SER A 204 -18.49 -12.81 -5.69
CA SER A 204 -19.19 -12.25 -6.84
C SER A 204 -20.28 -11.24 -6.45
N ARG A 205 -20.71 -10.46 -7.42
CA ARG A 205 -21.81 -9.51 -7.33
C ARG A 205 -22.71 -9.65 -8.57
N LYS A 206 -24.03 -9.66 -8.37
CA LYS A 206 -25.00 -9.77 -9.45
C LYS A 206 -25.41 -8.42 -10.02
N ASN A 207 -25.38 -7.38 -9.19
CA ASN A 207 -25.90 -6.05 -9.53
C ASN A 207 -24.81 -4.99 -9.78
N VAL A 208 -23.58 -5.43 -10.09
CA VAL A 208 -22.47 -4.55 -10.46
C VAL A 208 -22.08 -4.86 -11.90
N ASN A 209 -22.22 -3.87 -12.80
CA ASN A 209 -21.90 -4.07 -14.20
C ASN A 209 -20.44 -3.79 -14.53
N TRP A 210 -19.81 -2.86 -13.81
CA TRP A 210 -18.41 -2.50 -13.99
C TRP A 210 -17.49 -3.38 -13.15
N GLY A 211 -17.10 -4.51 -13.71
CA GLY A 211 -16.25 -5.53 -13.09
C GLY A 211 -15.87 -6.64 -14.05
N ILE A 212 -15.03 -7.55 -13.63
CA ILE A 212 -14.63 -8.72 -14.42
C ILE A 212 -15.78 -9.74 -14.39
N PRO A 213 -16.31 -10.19 -15.53
CA PRO A 213 -17.35 -11.23 -15.55
C PRO A 213 -16.80 -12.55 -15.00
N ILE A 214 -17.59 -13.24 -14.16
CA ILE A 214 -17.28 -14.59 -13.70
C ILE A 214 -17.19 -15.54 -14.93
N PRO A 215 -16.08 -16.29 -15.08
CA PRO A 215 -15.83 -17.03 -16.34
C PRO A 215 -16.80 -18.17 -16.64
N TRP A 216 -17.54 -18.68 -15.66
CA TRP A 216 -18.56 -19.73 -15.81
C TRP A 216 -20.00 -19.22 -15.70
N ASP A 217 -20.18 -17.95 -15.25
CA ASP A 217 -21.50 -17.34 -15.12
C ASP A 217 -21.41 -15.82 -15.33
N LYS A 218 -21.71 -15.40 -16.56
CA LYS A 218 -21.61 -13.98 -16.95
C LYS A 218 -22.68 -13.07 -16.33
N SER A 219 -23.66 -13.62 -15.60
CA SER A 219 -24.63 -12.83 -14.86
C SER A 219 -24.06 -12.24 -13.56
N HIS A 220 -22.84 -12.67 -13.19
CA HIS A 220 -22.11 -12.19 -12.04
C HIS A 220 -20.77 -11.55 -12.44
N THR A 221 -20.35 -10.54 -11.69
CA THR A 221 -19.02 -9.95 -11.76
C THR A 221 -18.18 -10.32 -10.53
N VAL A 222 -16.87 -10.35 -10.70
CA VAL A 222 -15.92 -10.64 -9.64
C VAL A 222 -15.98 -9.54 -8.57
N TYR A 223 -15.98 -9.94 -7.32
CA TYR A 223 -15.84 -9.04 -6.19
C TYR A 223 -14.49 -8.32 -6.22
N VAL A 224 -14.49 -7.02 -5.99
CA VAL A 224 -13.34 -6.14 -6.16
C VAL A 224 -12.06 -6.64 -5.46
N TRP A 225 -12.15 -7.18 -4.25
CA TRP A 225 -10.98 -7.72 -3.56
C TRP A 225 -10.45 -9.02 -4.18
N ALA A 226 -11.32 -9.88 -4.69
CA ALA A 226 -10.91 -11.12 -5.38
C ALA A 226 -10.22 -10.82 -6.72
N ASP A 227 -10.54 -9.68 -7.33
CA ASP A 227 -9.86 -9.11 -8.48
C ASP A 227 -8.54 -8.44 -8.06
N ALA A 228 -8.63 -7.42 -7.20
CA ALA A 228 -7.53 -6.55 -6.84
C ALA A 228 -6.31 -7.30 -6.28
N PHE A 229 -6.49 -8.32 -5.42
CA PHE A 229 -5.36 -9.05 -4.83
C PHE A 229 -4.43 -9.72 -5.84
N LEU A 230 -4.96 -10.16 -6.97
CA LEU A 230 -4.17 -10.83 -7.99
C LEU A 230 -3.20 -9.88 -8.73
N ASN A 231 -3.32 -8.56 -8.50
CA ASN A 231 -2.37 -7.56 -9.00
C ASN A 231 -0.92 -7.90 -8.65
N TYR A 232 -0.67 -8.38 -7.44
CA TYR A 232 0.67 -8.68 -6.93
C TYR A 232 1.38 -9.79 -7.73
N LEU A 233 0.61 -10.66 -8.37
CA LEU A 233 1.11 -11.71 -9.27
C LEU A 233 1.13 -11.24 -10.72
N THR A 234 0.04 -10.64 -11.18
CA THR A 234 -0.09 -10.22 -12.58
C THR A 234 0.82 -9.03 -12.92
N GLY A 235 1.18 -8.22 -11.93
CA GLY A 235 2.21 -7.19 -12.07
C GLY A 235 3.61 -7.74 -12.35
N LEU A 236 3.87 -9.01 -12.03
CA LEU A 236 5.06 -9.75 -12.41
C LEU A 236 4.87 -10.52 -13.73
N GLY A 237 3.74 -10.34 -14.42
CA GLY A 237 3.42 -11.02 -15.66
C GLY A 237 2.84 -12.43 -15.50
N TRP A 238 2.37 -12.82 -14.30
CA TRP A 238 1.66 -14.08 -14.11
C TRP A 238 0.37 -14.11 -14.94
N ASP A 239 0.16 -15.20 -15.66
CA ASP A 239 -0.95 -15.36 -16.61
C ASP A 239 -2.16 -16.13 -16.04
N GLY A 240 -2.15 -16.39 -14.73
CA GLY A 240 -3.20 -17.14 -14.05
C GLY A 240 -3.03 -18.67 -14.11
N ALA A 241 -1.94 -19.17 -14.67
CA ALA A 241 -1.70 -20.62 -14.73
C ALA A 241 -1.32 -21.20 -13.38
N THR A 242 -1.98 -22.29 -12.99
CA THR A 242 -1.71 -23.10 -11.79
C THR A 242 -1.73 -24.59 -12.18
N PRO A 243 -0.94 -25.46 -11.53
CA PRO A 243 0.06 -25.14 -10.51
C PRO A 243 1.18 -24.28 -11.07
N PHE A 244 1.89 -23.62 -10.17
CA PHE A 244 2.99 -22.70 -10.46
C PHE A 244 4.16 -23.43 -11.12
N ASN A 245 4.05 -23.67 -12.41
CA ASN A 245 5.06 -24.40 -13.16
C ASN A 245 6.21 -23.46 -13.55
N LYS A 246 7.45 -23.97 -13.45
CA LYS A 246 8.70 -23.30 -13.84
C LYS A 246 8.77 -22.80 -15.30
N GLY A 247 7.69 -22.94 -16.07
CA GLY A 247 7.53 -22.50 -17.44
C GLY A 247 6.38 -21.53 -17.71
N GLY A 248 5.70 -21.01 -16.65
CA GLY A 248 4.66 -19.99 -16.82
C GLY A 248 5.22 -18.68 -17.40
N LYS A 249 4.43 -17.97 -18.20
CA LYS A 249 4.80 -16.63 -18.70
C LYS A 249 4.81 -15.64 -17.53
N GLY A 250 5.89 -14.88 -17.40
CA GLY A 250 6.08 -13.84 -16.41
C GLY A 250 7.37 -13.98 -15.60
N ASP A 251 7.90 -12.88 -15.11
CA ASP A 251 9.15 -12.86 -14.33
C ASP A 251 8.87 -13.13 -12.85
N LEU A 252 8.32 -14.31 -12.56
CA LEU A 252 8.00 -14.75 -11.19
C LEU A 252 9.24 -15.00 -10.32
N LYS A 253 10.43 -14.67 -10.84
CA LYS A 253 11.69 -14.74 -10.07
C LYS A 253 11.67 -13.86 -8.81
N PHE A 254 10.78 -12.86 -8.75
CA PHE A 254 10.62 -11.98 -7.59
C PHE A 254 9.60 -12.50 -6.57
N TRP A 255 8.73 -13.45 -6.95
CA TRP A 255 7.75 -14.01 -6.02
C TRP A 255 8.40 -14.92 -4.95
N PRO A 256 8.00 -14.93 -3.68
CA PRO A 256 6.97 -14.09 -3.07
C PRO A 256 7.47 -12.67 -2.70
N PRO A 257 6.55 -11.70 -2.46
CA PRO A 257 6.91 -10.35 -2.03
C PRO A 257 7.76 -10.37 -0.75
N SER A 258 8.83 -9.59 -0.77
CA SER A 258 9.66 -9.34 0.42
C SER A 258 8.91 -8.49 1.43
N VAL A 259 8.15 -7.49 0.94
CA VAL A 259 7.32 -6.60 1.76
C VAL A 259 6.12 -6.12 0.93
N GLN A 260 4.94 -6.18 1.54
CA GLN A 260 3.74 -5.48 1.10
C GLN A 260 3.44 -4.37 2.11
N LEU A 261 3.50 -3.10 1.66
CA LEU A 261 3.20 -1.93 2.49
C LEU A 261 1.75 -1.52 2.30
N MET A 262 1.06 -1.20 3.39
CA MET A 262 -0.33 -0.73 3.33
C MET A 262 -0.76 0.00 4.60
N SER A 263 -1.88 0.72 4.49
CA SER A 263 -2.53 1.34 5.64
C SER A 263 -3.42 0.36 6.41
N LYS A 264 -3.77 0.73 7.63
CA LYS A 264 -4.46 -0.16 8.59
C LYS A 264 -5.88 -0.58 8.21
N ASP A 265 -6.56 0.18 7.35
CA ASP A 265 -7.94 -0.11 6.89
C ASP A 265 -8.07 -1.38 6.06
N ILE A 266 -7.01 -1.78 5.37
CA ILE A 266 -7.00 -2.96 4.52
C ILE A 266 -6.21 -4.14 5.12
N LEU A 267 -5.74 -4.00 6.37
CA LEU A 267 -5.01 -5.07 7.07
C LEU A 267 -5.81 -6.38 7.10
N ARG A 268 -7.08 -6.32 7.51
CA ARG A 268 -7.89 -7.54 7.71
C ARG A 268 -7.96 -8.37 6.42
N VAL A 269 -8.29 -7.75 5.30
CA VAL A 269 -8.43 -8.46 4.03
C VAL A 269 -7.09 -9.00 3.49
N HIS A 270 -5.99 -8.29 3.73
CA HIS A 270 -4.64 -8.74 3.35
C HIS A 270 -4.07 -9.82 4.28
N ALA A 271 -4.57 -9.93 5.49
CA ALA A 271 -4.17 -10.97 6.44
C ALA A 271 -5.11 -12.18 6.45
N THR A 272 -6.22 -12.15 5.70
CA THR A 272 -7.22 -13.22 5.64
C THR A 272 -7.48 -13.68 4.21
N ILE A 273 -8.20 -12.89 3.41
CA ILE A 273 -8.64 -13.27 2.06
C ILE A 273 -7.44 -13.50 1.14
N TRP A 274 -6.52 -12.55 1.09
CA TRP A 274 -5.37 -12.64 0.19
C TRP A 274 -4.49 -13.89 0.42
N PRO A 275 -4.00 -14.18 1.65
CA PRO A 275 -3.22 -15.37 1.86
C PRO A 275 -4.04 -16.67 1.69
N ALA A 276 -5.34 -16.68 1.97
CA ALA A 276 -6.19 -17.82 1.69
C ALA A 276 -6.33 -18.10 0.18
N MET A 277 -6.44 -17.04 -0.65
CA MET A 277 -6.40 -17.19 -2.10
C MET A 277 -5.09 -17.81 -2.58
N LEU A 278 -3.97 -17.38 -2.02
CA LEU A 278 -2.66 -17.94 -2.34
C LEU A 278 -2.56 -19.43 -1.97
N LEU A 279 -3.02 -19.81 -0.78
CA LEU A 279 -3.07 -21.21 -0.37
C LEU A 279 -4.00 -22.03 -1.29
N SER A 280 -5.12 -21.47 -1.69
CA SER A 280 -6.02 -22.10 -2.66
C SER A 280 -5.35 -22.35 -4.01
N LEU A 281 -4.56 -21.38 -4.47
CA LEU A 281 -3.79 -21.46 -5.71
C LEU A 281 -2.51 -22.29 -5.60
N GLY A 282 -2.14 -22.75 -4.39
CA GLY A 282 -0.88 -23.47 -4.15
C GLY A 282 0.36 -22.60 -4.26
N LEU A 283 0.25 -21.30 -3.96
CA LEU A 283 1.31 -20.31 -4.08
C LEU A 283 1.92 -19.94 -2.72
N PRO A 284 3.22 -19.61 -2.66
CA PRO A 284 3.86 -19.11 -1.45
C PRO A 284 3.24 -17.79 -0.97
N LEU A 285 3.17 -17.61 0.35
CA LEU A 285 2.70 -16.38 0.98
C LEU A 285 3.74 -15.25 0.89
N PRO A 286 3.33 -13.96 0.96
CA PRO A 286 4.24 -12.85 1.17
C PRO A 286 5.09 -13.05 2.42
N LYS A 287 6.35 -12.60 2.42
CA LYS A 287 7.21 -12.71 3.60
C LYS A 287 6.76 -11.77 4.71
N LYS A 288 6.40 -10.53 4.34
CA LYS A 288 6.00 -9.50 5.30
C LYS A 288 4.84 -8.67 4.77
N ILE A 289 3.93 -8.34 5.68
CA ILE A 289 2.93 -7.27 5.51
C ILE A 289 3.26 -6.21 6.56
N PHE A 290 3.59 -5.00 6.13
CA PHE A 290 3.82 -3.89 7.04
C PHE A 290 2.68 -2.89 6.97
N ILE A 291 2.13 -2.57 8.14
CA ILE A 291 0.96 -1.71 8.30
C ILE A 291 1.38 -0.37 8.89
N HIS A 292 1.11 0.69 8.15
CA HIS A 292 1.29 2.05 8.66
C HIS A 292 -0.04 2.67 9.12
N GLY A 293 0.06 3.72 9.94
CA GLY A 293 -1.08 4.50 10.41
C GLY A 293 -1.58 5.50 9.38
N TYR A 294 -2.54 6.33 9.78
CA TYR A 294 -3.07 7.41 8.97
C TYR A 294 -2.42 8.75 9.28
N PHE A 295 -2.40 9.63 8.30
CA PHE A 295 -2.28 11.05 8.60
C PHE A 295 -3.62 11.63 9.05
N GLN A 296 -3.55 12.39 10.12
CA GLN A 296 -4.60 13.25 10.64
C GLN A 296 -4.20 14.70 10.40
N VAL A 297 -5.16 15.58 10.29
CA VAL A 297 -4.92 17.01 10.19
C VAL A 297 -5.63 17.68 11.37
N ASN A 298 -4.84 18.26 12.28
CA ASN A 298 -5.33 18.86 13.54
C ASN A 298 -6.20 17.87 14.34
N GLY A 299 -5.73 16.62 14.49
CA GLY A 299 -6.40 15.55 15.23
C GLY A 299 -7.64 14.96 14.56
N GLN A 300 -7.98 15.41 13.36
CA GLN A 300 -9.13 14.90 12.59
C GLN A 300 -8.68 14.02 11.43
N LYS A 301 -9.50 13.02 11.09
CA LYS A 301 -9.28 12.23 9.88
C LYS A 301 -9.22 13.17 8.66
N MET A 302 -8.20 13.00 7.84
CA MET A 302 -8.09 13.76 6.60
C MET A 302 -9.17 13.33 5.61
N GLY A 303 -9.83 14.30 4.99
CA GLY A 303 -10.85 14.07 3.98
C GLY A 303 -11.16 15.32 3.16
N LYS A 304 -11.42 15.13 1.86
CA LYS A 304 -11.79 16.26 0.98
C LYS A 304 -13.12 16.90 1.41
N SER A 305 -14.07 16.09 1.87
CA SER A 305 -15.36 16.60 2.40
C SER A 305 -15.19 17.48 3.63
N LEU A 306 -14.07 17.34 4.36
CA LEU A 306 -13.72 18.18 5.52
C LEU A 306 -12.87 19.38 5.13
N GLY A 307 -12.48 19.53 3.86
CA GLY A 307 -11.65 20.64 3.38
C GLY A 307 -10.22 20.66 3.94
N ASN A 308 -9.77 19.57 4.58
CA ASN A 308 -8.47 19.48 5.25
C ASN A 308 -7.49 18.55 4.52
N ALA A 309 -7.83 18.05 3.33
CA ALA A 309 -6.94 17.21 2.54
C ALA A 309 -5.78 18.02 1.96
N ILE A 310 -4.57 17.51 2.11
CA ILE A 310 -3.35 18.07 1.52
C ILE A 310 -3.06 17.29 0.24
N ALA A 311 -2.99 17.99 -0.91
CA ALA A 311 -2.62 17.37 -2.17
C ALA A 311 -1.08 17.25 -2.28
N PRO A 312 -0.56 16.18 -2.89
CA PRO A 312 0.88 16.03 -3.15
C PRO A 312 1.45 17.21 -3.95
N SER A 313 0.74 17.66 -4.98
CA SER A 313 1.12 18.80 -5.81
C SER A 313 1.29 20.11 -5.04
N ASP A 314 0.49 20.34 -3.98
CA ASP A 314 0.61 21.54 -3.16
C ASP A 314 1.90 21.53 -2.33
N LEU A 315 2.30 20.35 -1.82
CA LEU A 315 3.57 20.18 -1.13
C LEU A 315 4.76 20.38 -2.08
N ILE A 316 4.70 19.78 -3.26
CA ILE A 316 5.75 19.91 -4.29
C ILE A 316 5.90 21.37 -4.72
N LYS A 317 4.77 22.05 -4.99
CA LYS A 317 4.78 23.47 -5.37
C LYS A 317 5.39 24.38 -4.32
N LYS A 318 5.16 24.05 -3.03
CA LYS A 318 5.61 24.90 -1.93
C LYS A 318 7.07 24.64 -1.52
N TYR A 319 7.50 23.37 -1.51
CA TYR A 319 8.79 22.99 -0.93
C TYR A 319 9.76 22.35 -1.92
N GLY A 320 9.31 22.02 -3.14
CA GLY A 320 10.06 21.17 -4.07
C GLY A 320 9.91 19.69 -3.74
N VAL A 321 10.32 18.82 -4.66
CA VAL A 321 10.10 17.37 -4.61
C VAL A 321 10.82 16.73 -3.41
N ASP A 322 12.11 17.01 -3.26
CA ASP A 322 12.93 16.34 -2.23
C ASP A 322 12.49 16.73 -0.82
N ALA A 323 12.20 18.03 -0.62
CA ALA A 323 11.70 18.48 0.66
C ALA A 323 10.28 17.97 0.96
N ALA A 324 9.39 17.89 -0.03
CA ALA A 324 8.07 17.28 0.14
C ALA A 324 8.17 15.81 0.58
N ARG A 325 9.04 15.02 -0.07
CA ARG A 325 9.32 13.63 0.31
C ARG A 325 9.89 13.53 1.73
N TYR A 326 10.87 14.37 2.05
CA TYR A 326 11.46 14.46 3.40
C TYR A 326 10.42 14.76 4.47
N LEU A 327 9.59 15.79 4.24
CA LEU A 327 8.57 16.22 5.19
C LEU A 327 7.53 15.12 5.44
N ILE A 328 7.09 14.41 4.41
CA ILE A 328 6.15 13.30 4.53
C ILE A 328 6.76 12.15 5.34
N MET A 329 8.00 11.73 5.05
CA MET A 329 8.63 10.60 5.74
C MET A 329 9.12 10.94 7.14
N GLY A 330 9.45 12.20 7.39
CA GLY A 330 9.91 12.67 8.70
C GLY A 330 8.82 13.27 9.59
N ALA A 331 7.55 13.26 9.15
CA ALA A 331 6.46 13.88 9.90
C ALA A 331 6.09 13.11 11.17
N THR A 332 6.21 11.77 11.12
CA THR A 332 5.77 10.88 12.21
C THR A 332 6.51 9.56 12.14
N ALA A 333 6.54 8.82 13.23
CA ALA A 333 7.06 7.46 13.26
C ALA A 333 6.21 6.55 12.35
N PHE A 334 6.86 5.89 11.37
CA PHE A 334 6.18 5.01 10.43
C PHE A 334 5.60 3.80 11.16
N GLY A 335 4.32 3.50 10.93
CA GLY A 335 3.58 2.46 11.68
C GLY A 335 2.54 3.03 12.66
N HIS A 336 2.64 4.31 12.99
CA HIS A 336 1.70 5.01 13.89
C HIS A 336 0.86 6.04 13.14
N ASP A 337 -0.28 6.42 13.72
CA ASP A 337 -1.03 7.58 13.24
C ASP A 337 -0.23 8.85 13.52
N GLY A 338 -0.23 9.77 12.58
CA GLY A 338 0.51 11.03 12.69
C GLY A 338 -0.35 12.24 12.38
N ASP A 339 -0.24 13.26 13.24
CA ASP A 339 -0.92 14.52 13.01
C ASP A 339 -0.03 15.50 12.26
N ILE A 340 -0.49 15.94 11.09
CA ILE A 340 0.21 16.84 10.18
C ILE A 340 -0.55 18.15 10.03
N SER A 341 0.17 19.22 9.72
CA SER A 341 -0.40 20.51 9.32
C SER A 341 0.60 21.29 8.46
N TRP A 342 0.12 22.30 7.76
CA TRP A 342 1.00 23.21 7.03
C TRP A 342 2.01 23.93 7.94
N GLU A 343 1.62 24.23 9.17
CA GLU A 343 2.49 24.83 10.19
C GLU A 343 3.61 23.86 10.58
N LYS A 344 3.28 22.62 10.95
CA LYS A 344 4.28 21.59 11.26
C LYS A 344 5.25 21.32 10.12
N PHE A 345 4.76 21.31 8.88
CA PHE A 345 5.63 21.19 7.72
C PHE A 345 6.55 22.40 7.53
N ASN A 346 6.04 23.63 7.73
CA ASN A 346 6.86 24.83 7.67
C ASN A 346 7.95 24.82 8.75
N ASP A 347 7.58 24.50 9.99
CA ASP A 347 8.52 24.46 11.11
C ASP A 347 9.62 23.44 10.87
N LYS A 348 9.25 22.22 10.42
CA LYS A 348 10.22 21.18 10.12
C LYS A 348 11.10 21.54 8.92
N TYR A 349 10.55 22.12 7.88
CA TYR A 349 11.32 22.60 6.73
C TYR A 349 12.35 23.63 7.14
N ASN A 350 11.94 24.63 7.91
CA ASN A 350 12.83 25.70 8.36
C ASN A 350 13.91 25.17 9.32
N ALA A 351 13.52 24.35 10.30
CA ALA A 351 14.45 23.83 11.29
C ALA A 351 15.48 22.88 10.68
N ASP A 352 15.01 21.90 9.93
CA ASP A 352 15.89 20.81 9.45
C ASP A 352 16.60 21.17 8.14
N LEU A 353 15.87 21.68 7.16
CA LEU A 353 16.40 21.87 5.80
C LEU A 353 17.01 23.24 5.60
N ALA A 354 16.30 24.33 5.92
CA ALA A 354 16.82 25.68 5.70
C ALA A 354 17.93 26.04 6.70
N ASN A 355 17.61 26.02 8.00
CA ASN A 355 18.53 26.43 9.06
C ASN A 355 19.50 25.31 9.49
N GLY A 356 19.15 24.04 9.24
CA GLY A 356 20.04 22.90 9.50
C GLY A 356 20.99 22.64 8.31
N LEU A 357 20.57 21.80 7.39
CA LEU A 357 21.39 21.36 6.25
C LEU A 357 21.83 22.51 5.35
N GLY A 358 20.93 23.42 4.98
CA GLY A 358 21.21 24.54 4.08
C GLY A 358 22.24 25.51 4.66
N ASN A 359 22.08 25.88 5.94
CA ASN A 359 23.06 26.74 6.63
C ASN A 359 24.43 26.08 6.74
N LEU A 360 24.47 24.80 7.12
CA LEU A 360 25.74 24.05 7.20
C LEU A 360 26.42 23.99 5.83
N ALA A 361 25.68 23.65 4.77
CA ALA A 361 26.21 23.61 3.41
C ALA A 361 26.78 24.98 2.96
N ALA A 362 26.05 26.06 3.23
CA ALA A 362 26.51 27.42 2.89
C ALA A 362 27.79 27.81 3.66
N ARG A 363 27.86 27.50 4.95
CA ARG A 363 29.05 27.74 5.79
C ARG A 363 30.28 26.97 5.29
N VAL A 364 30.11 25.67 5.00
CA VAL A 364 31.21 24.83 4.47
C VAL A 364 31.68 25.37 3.14
N SER A 365 30.76 25.66 2.20
CA SER A 365 31.12 26.18 0.89
C SER A 365 31.87 27.51 0.98
N ASN A 366 31.43 28.43 1.83
CA ASN A 366 32.12 29.72 2.04
C ASN A 366 33.52 29.55 2.65
N LEU A 367 33.70 28.63 3.61
CA LEU A 367 35.01 28.34 4.20
C LEU A 367 35.98 27.76 3.17
N LEU A 368 35.51 26.82 2.35
CA LEU A 368 36.33 26.23 1.28
C LEU A 368 36.74 27.27 0.24
N GLU A 369 35.83 28.12 -0.19
CA GLU A 369 36.10 29.19 -1.16
C GLU A 369 37.09 30.23 -0.58
N THR A 370 36.84 30.73 0.62
CA THR A 370 37.67 31.76 1.27
C THR A 370 39.11 31.26 1.52
N ASN A 371 39.27 30.00 1.90
CA ASN A 371 40.58 29.43 2.17
C ASN A 371 41.23 28.74 0.98
N LYS A 372 40.56 28.75 -0.21
CA LYS A 372 41.03 28.12 -1.44
C LYS A 372 41.32 26.63 -1.26
N ILE A 373 40.55 25.93 -0.43
CA ILE A 373 40.69 24.51 -0.16
C ILE A 373 39.98 23.73 -1.28
N GLY A 374 40.74 22.90 -2.01
CA GLY A 374 40.16 21.95 -2.96
C GLY A 374 39.46 20.79 -2.25
N LEU A 375 38.43 20.26 -2.87
CA LEU A 375 37.67 19.08 -2.38
C LEU A 375 38.41 17.76 -2.75
N ASP A 376 39.67 17.61 -2.36
CA ASP A 376 40.38 16.34 -2.49
C ASP A 376 40.20 15.56 -1.17
N LEU A 377 38.97 15.13 -0.93
CA LEU A 377 38.59 14.50 0.32
C LEU A 377 38.49 12.98 0.15
N GLU A 378 39.29 12.23 0.85
CA GLU A 378 39.01 10.83 1.12
C GLU A 378 37.75 10.74 1.98
N VAL A 379 36.66 10.26 1.39
CA VAL A 379 35.40 10.02 2.13
C VAL A 379 35.56 8.76 2.97
N GLY A 380 35.91 8.93 4.25
CA GLY A 380 35.91 7.84 5.21
C GLY A 380 34.51 7.25 5.43
N SER A 381 34.42 5.94 5.57
CA SER A 381 33.13 5.28 5.90
C SER A 381 32.97 5.14 7.42
N ASP A 382 31.90 5.75 7.97
CA ASP A 382 31.51 5.52 9.37
C ASP A 382 30.68 4.21 9.46
N LYS A 383 31.40 3.08 9.61
CA LYS A 383 30.77 1.74 9.66
C LYS A 383 29.71 1.61 10.76
N LYS A 384 29.88 2.29 11.90
CA LYS A 384 28.94 2.24 13.01
C LYS A 384 27.63 2.97 12.67
N LEU A 385 27.76 4.14 12.07
CA LEU A 385 26.62 4.92 11.58
C LEU A 385 25.85 4.17 10.50
N ILE A 386 26.56 3.63 9.50
CA ILE A 386 25.97 2.85 8.41
C ILE A 386 25.21 1.64 8.95
N LYS A 387 25.80 0.90 9.92
CA LYS A 387 25.13 -0.25 10.54
C LYS A 387 23.83 0.17 11.26
N LYS A 388 23.91 1.21 12.10
CA LYS A 388 22.73 1.71 12.84
C LYS A 388 21.64 2.23 11.89
N TYR A 389 22.05 2.93 10.83
CA TYR A 389 21.13 3.37 9.77
C TYR A 389 20.43 2.19 9.10
N ALA A 390 21.18 1.17 8.68
CA ALA A 390 20.64 -0.02 8.05
C ALA A 390 19.67 -0.81 8.97
N GLU A 391 19.97 -0.92 10.26
CA GLU A 391 19.10 -1.55 11.25
C GLU A 391 17.74 -0.82 11.34
N ASN A 392 17.74 0.53 11.34
CA ASN A 392 16.49 1.31 11.35
C ASN A 392 15.72 1.18 10.03
N MET A 393 16.41 1.19 8.89
CA MET A 393 15.78 0.98 7.59
C MET A 393 15.10 -0.40 7.50
N GLN A 394 15.78 -1.47 7.97
CA GLN A 394 15.22 -2.83 8.03
C GLN A 394 14.02 -2.94 8.98
N ALA A 395 14.01 -2.13 10.04
CA ALA A 395 12.93 -2.06 11.01
C ALA A 395 11.80 -1.10 10.62
N PHE A 396 11.85 -0.49 9.42
CA PHE A 396 10.88 0.52 8.94
C PHE A 396 10.81 1.78 9.81
N LYS A 397 11.88 2.11 10.54
CA LYS A 397 11.99 3.29 11.40
C LYS A 397 12.66 4.44 10.64
N PHE A 398 11.95 4.99 9.66
CA PHE A 398 12.52 6.03 8.77
C PHE A 398 12.85 7.31 9.52
N ASP A 399 12.03 7.71 10.48
CA ASP A 399 12.26 8.84 11.39
C ASP A 399 13.55 8.68 12.21
N GLU A 400 13.80 7.50 12.78
CA GLU A 400 15.04 7.19 13.50
C GLU A 400 16.26 7.11 12.57
N ALA A 401 16.09 6.59 11.34
CA ALA A 401 17.13 6.60 10.34
C ALA A 401 17.54 8.03 9.95
N LEU A 402 16.56 8.92 9.74
CA LEU A 402 16.81 10.34 9.49
C LEU A 402 17.49 11.01 10.69
N LYS A 403 17.03 10.74 11.93
CA LYS A 403 17.61 11.30 13.14
C LYS A 403 19.11 11.01 13.27
N ILE A 404 19.56 9.81 12.93
CA ILE A 404 20.98 9.46 12.95
C ILE A 404 21.79 10.35 11.99
N LEU A 405 21.27 10.64 10.81
CA LEU A 405 21.91 11.53 9.85
C LEU A 405 21.96 12.98 10.39
N TRP A 406 20.87 13.45 10.97
CA TRP A 406 20.82 14.77 11.58
C TRP A 406 21.74 14.94 12.80
N GLU A 407 21.94 13.90 13.61
CA GLU A 407 22.91 13.89 14.69
C GLU A 407 24.33 14.06 14.15
N LYS A 408 24.67 13.38 13.04
CA LYS A 408 25.98 13.49 12.40
C LYS A 408 26.22 14.87 11.79
N LEU A 409 25.20 15.44 11.12
CA LEU A 409 25.29 16.79 10.55
C LEU A 409 25.48 17.86 11.66
N ARG A 410 24.76 17.76 12.76
CA ARG A 410 24.93 18.66 13.92
C ARG A 410 26.32 18.58 14.55
N ALA A 411 26.86 17.37 14.67
CA ALA A 411 28.22 17.19 15.15
C ALA A 411 29.25 17.87 14.23
N GLY A 412 29.06 17.81 12.91
CA GLY A 412 29.90 18.54 11.95
C GLY A 412 29.78 20.06 12.06
N ASP A 413 28.56 20.57 12.27
CA ASP A 413 28.31 22.01 12.45
C ASP A 413 28.98 22.57 13.73
N THR A 414 28.99 21.77 14.81
CA THR A 414 29.72 22.13 16.05
C THR A 414 31.21 22.30 15.80
N VAL A 415 31.82 21.37 15.09
CA VAL A 415 33.26 21.45 14.77
C VAL A 415 33.62 22.69 13.96
N LEU A 416 32.70 23.18 13.11
CA LEU A 416 32.91 24.41 12.33
C LEU A 416 32.71 25.70 13.16
N SER A 417 32.16 25.58 14.36
CA SER A 417 31.85 26.73 15.24
C SER A 417 32.93 26.95 16.27
N ASP A 418 33.76 25.93 16.57
CA ASP A 418 34.94 25.98 17.43
C ASP A 418 36.15 26.42 16.63
#